data_9ebbe03080bbb9e68e328f78e565a0a5
#
_entry.id   9ebbe03080bbb9e68e328f78e565a0a5
#
_cell.length_a   1.000
_cell.length_b   1.000
_cell.length_c   1.000
_cell.angle_alpha   90.00
_cell.angle_beta   90.00
_cell.angle_gamma   90.00
#
_symmetry.space_group_name_H-M   'P 1'
#
loop_
_entity.id
_entity.type
_entity.pdbx_description
1 polymer ?
#
loop_
_entity_poly.entity_id
_entity_poly.type
_entity_poly.pdbx_seq_one_letter_code
_entity_poly.pdbx_strand_id
1 'polypeptide(L)'
;DVYKRQALIAPTDPIAVLAMIKKMNLSSITETRIAGESLFNDGIGVVVFLTLLGIKQDGVENITAAAVGSLFVTEVIGGVALGSVMGYFGLKLLKYIENEHTELEVLITISLVLLLPIISHHFHFSAVLGVVMMGLFLNQNLDVDKNEDGVQKAMGDYVYKFWHLLDEALNAILFILIGLEIIMIFESFQLPFISISLLVIILVVLSRWIGVSIPIAFLSLFKSFEKKTALIITWGGLRGGLSVALALNLPDDIGEGKALILFLTYVIVLFTILVQGLTLKNIVK
;
A
#
# COMPACT_ATOMS: atom_id res chain seq x y z
N ASP A 1 -21.48 -6.83 4.67
CA ASP A 1 -21.13 -5.41 4.67
C ASP A 1 -19.92 -5.06 5.58
N VAL A 2 -19.69 -5.76 6.69
CA VAL A 2 -18.53 -5.55 7.58
C VAL A 2 -17.21 -5.91 6.87
N TYR A 3 -17.17 -6.97 6.11
CA TYR A 3 -15.96 -7.43 5.40
C TYR A 3 -15.49 -6.45 4.32
N LYS A 4 -16.42 -5.74 3.64
CA LYS A 4 -16.07 -4.70 2.66
C LYS A 4 -15.40 -3.50 3.31
N ARG A 5 -15.80 -3.15 4.54
CA ARG A 5 -15.20 -2.07 5.32
C ARG A 5 -13.79 -2.41 5.80
N GLN A 6 -13.55 -3.68 6.15
CA GLN A 6 -12.21 -4.12 6.58
C GLN A 6 -11.19 -4.10 5.43
N ALA A 7 -11.59 -4.50 4.22
CA ALA A 7 -10.71 -4.47 3.05
C ALA A 7 -10.30 -3.05 2.65
N LEU A 8 -11.23 -2.07 2.73
CA LEU A 8 -10.94 -0.66 2.47
C LEU A 8 -9.91 -0.05 3.41
N ILE A 9 -9.91 -0.50 4.67
CA ILE A 9 -9.06 0.04 5.72
C ILE A 9 -7.77 -0.79 5.86
N ALA A 10 -7.58 -1.85 5.06
CA ALA A 10 -6.38 -2.67 5.11
C ALA A 10 -5.10 -1.91 4.69
N PRO A 11 -5.07 -1.12 3.60
CA PRO A 11 -3.89 -0.40 3.14
C PRO A 11 -3.29 0.52 4.21
N THR A 12 -1.96 0.60 4.27
CA THR A 12 -1.21 1.39 5.25
C THR A 12 -0.16 2.27 4.56
N ASP A 13 -0.04 3.53 4.97
CA ASP A 13 0.94 4.46 4.43
C ASP A 13 2.24 4.43 5.26
N PRO A 14 3.35 3.94 4.71
CA PRO A 14 4.62 3.89 5.44
C PRO A 14 5.37 5.22 5.45
N ILE A 15 5.05 6.16 4.55
CA ILE A 15 5.88 7.35 4.28
C ILE A 15 6.02 8.23 5.52
N ALA A 16 4.89 8.58 6.14
CA ALA A 16 4.91 9.40 7.35
C ALA A 16 5.65 8.69 8.50
N VAL A 17 5.47 7.38 8.62
CA VAL A 17 6.13 6.54 9.64
C VAL A 17 7.62 6.44 9.38
N LEU A 18 8.04 6.15 8.15
CA LEU A 18 9.46 6.03 7.79
C LEU A 18 10.21 7.35 7.98
N ALA A 19 9.59 8.47 7.64
CA ALA A 19 10.18 9.80 7.89
C ALA A 19 10.41 10.07 9.39
N MET A 20 9.52 9.61 10.26
CA MET A 20 9.68 9.71 11.71
C MET A 20 10.74 8.74 12.24
N ILE A 21 10.72 7.50 11.78
CA ILE A 21 11.63 6.42 12.20
C ILE A 21 13.08 6.76 11.83
N LYS A 22 13.32 7.29 10.64
CA LYS A 22 14.65 7.78 10.23
C LYS A 22 15.22 8.83 11.17
N LYS A 23 14.37 9.72 11.69
CA LYS A 23 14.78 10.72 12.70
C LYS A 23 15.08 10.11 14.08
N MET A 24 14.68 8.88 14.33
CA MET A 24 14.80 8.21 15.63
C MET A 24 15.95 7.19 15.67
N ASN A 25 16.74 7.07 14.59
CA ASN A 25 17.88 6.16 14.47
C ASN A 25 17.54 4.69 14.83
N LEU A 26 16.35 4.21 14.41
CA LEU A 26 16.03 2.79 14.50
C LEU A 26 16.86 1.99 13.51
N SER A 27 16.95 0.67 13.75
CA SER A 27 17.71 -0.20 12.87
C SER A 27 17.15 -0.21 11.44
N SER A 28 18.01 -0.26 10.43
CA SER A 28 17.63 -0.36 9.02
C SER A 28 16.74 -1.59 8.75
N ILE A 29 16.90 -2.64 9.55
CA ILE A 29 16.07 -3.85 9.48
C ILE A 29 14.62 -3.52 9.84
N THR A 30 14.38 -2.71 10.86
CA THR A 30 13.03 -2.30 11.26
C THR A 30 12.38 -1.39 10.21
N GLU A 31 13.15 -0.48 9.62
CA GLU A 31 12.68 0.35 8.50
C GLU A 31 12.24 -0.52 7.31
N THR A 32 13.08 -1.46 6.89
CA THR A 32 12.77 -2.38 5.77
C THR A 32 11.55 -3.25 6.07
N ARG A 33 11.36 -3.70 7.31
CA ARG A 33 10.18 -4.49 7.70
C ARG A 33 8.90 -3.68 7.61
N ILE A 34 8.91 -2.44 8.06
CA ILE A 34 7.74 -1.56 8.01
C ILE A 34 7.40 -1.19 6.57
N ALA A 35 8.41 -0.82 5.77
CA ALA A 35 8.22 -0.52 4.35
C ALA A 35 7.67 -1.73 3.58
N GLY A 36 8.26 -2.91 3.79
CA GLY A 36 7.82 -4.13 3.13
C GLY A 36 6.42 -4.57 3.57
N GLU A 37 6.11 -4.48 4.86
CA GLU A 37 4.77 -4.80 5.37
C GLU A 37 3.71 -3.92 4.73
N SER A 38 3.93 -2.60 4.69
CA SER A 38 2.99 -1.69 4.05
C SER A 38 2.83 -1.95 2.55
N LEU A 39 3.93 -2.13 1.83
CA LEU A 39 3.93 -2.36 0.39
C LEU A 39 3.07 -3.59 -0.01
N PHE A 40 3.27 -4.72 0.69
CA PHE A 40 2.49 -5.92 0.43
C PHE A 40 1.05 -5.81 0.94
N ASN A 41 0.85 -5.14 2.07
CA ASN A 41 -0.48 -4.91 2.64
C ASN A 41 -1.34 -4.06 1.70
N ASP A 42 -0.78 -3.04 1.08
CA ASP A 42 -1.47 -2.20 0.10
C ASP A 42 -1.86 -3.01 -1.14
N GLY A 43 -0.92 -3.76 -1.70
CA GLY A 43 -1.19 -4.61 -2.86
C GLY A 43 -2.28 -5.64 -2.61
N ILE A 44 -2.21 -6.38 -1.50
CA ILE A 44 -3.20 -7.38 -1.12
C ILE A 44 -4.53 -6.72 -0.74
N GLY A 45 -4.49 -5.58 -0.05
CA GLY A 45 -5.68 -4.83 0.33
C GLY A 45 -6.52 -4.40 -0.87
N VAL A 46 -5.87 -3.91 -1.93
CA VAL A 46 -6.53 -3.57 -3.20
C VAL A 46 -7.15 -4.80 -3.86
N VAL A 47 -6.42 -5.92 -3.92
CA VAL A 47 -6.94 -7.17 -4.51
C VAL A 47 -8.18 -7.65 -3.75
N VAL A 48 -8.11 -7.74 -2.43
CA VAL A 48 -9.26 -8.14 -1.59
C VAL A 48 -10.44 -7.20 -1.81
N PHE A 49 -10.20 -5.89 -1.87
CA PHE A 49 -11.25 -4.91 -2.11
C PHE A 49 -11.92 -5.10 -3.48
N LEU A 50 -11.14 -5.22 -4.55
CA LEU A 50 -11.66 -5.40 -5.91
C LEU A 50 -12.39 -6.73 -6.06
N THR A 51 -11.86 -7.83 -5.50
CA THR A 51 -12.53 -9.13 -5.48
C THR A 51 -13.89 -9.03 -4.78
N LEU A 52 -13.98 -8.38 -3.61
CA LEU A 52 -15.24 -8.18 -2.88
C LEU A 52 -16.21 -7.26 -3.63
N LEU A 53 -15.69 -6.29 -4.38
CA LEU A 53 -16.48 -5.41 -5.20
C LEU A 53 -17.08 -6.16 -6.40
N GLY A 54 -16.27 -6.97 -7.09
CA GLY A 54 -16.70 -7.82 -8.20
C GLY A 54 -17.80 -8.80 -7.81
N ILE A 55 -17.65 -9.47 -6.65
CA ILE A 55 -18.67 -10.37 -6.10
C ILE A 55 -20.03 -9.64 -5.95
N LYS A 56 -20.02 -8.37 -5.58
CA LYS A 56 -21.27 -7.62 -5.45
C LYS A 56 -21.91 -7.30 -6.80
N GLN A 57 -21.10 -6.99 -7.81
CA GLN A 57 -21.59 -6.61 -9.14
C GLN A 57 -22.16 -7.80 -9.91
N ASP A 58 -21.55 -8.98 -9.77
CA ASP A 58 -21.96 -10.20 -10.48
C ASP A 58 -23.19 -10.93 -9.84
N GLY A 59 -23.64 -10.47 -8.67
CA GLY A 59 -24.76 -11.07 -7.93
C GLY A 59 -24.34 -12.29 -7.10
N VAL A 60 -24.80 -12.32 -5.84
CA VAL A 60 -24.31 -13.29 -4.80
C VAL A 60 -24.87 -14.70 -4.99
N GLU A 61 -25.85 -14.93 -5.86
CA GLU A 61 -26.66 -16.15 -5.84
C GLU A 61 -25.91 -17.44 -6.23
N ASN A 62 -24.71 -17.36 -6.84
CA ASN A 62 -23.98 -18.55 -7.32
C ASN A 62 -22.49 -18.56 -6.97
N ILE A 63 -22.00 -17.72 -6.05
CA ILE A 63 -20.56 -17.65 -5.77
C ILE A 63 -20.17 -18.62 -4.66
N THR A 64 -19.47 -19.70 -5.02
CA THR A 64 -18.88 -20.62 -4.05
C THR A 64 -17.59 -20.02 -3.46
N ALA A 65 -17.26 -20.38 -2.20
CA ALA A 65 -16.00 -19.98 -1.58
C ALA A 65 -14.77 -20.41 -2.42
N ALA A 66 -14.89 -21.52 -3.12
CA ALA A 66 -13.85 -22.00 -4.03
C ALA A 66 -13.65 -21.07 -5.26
N ALA A 67 -14.74 -20.52 -5.82
CA ALA A 67 -14.64 -19.57 -6.94
C ALA A 67 -13.98 -18.25 -6.49
N VAL A 68 -14.34 -17.74 -5.33
CA VAL A 68 -13.69 -16.55 -4.74
C VAL A 68 -12.21 -16.80 -4.49
N GLY A 69 -11.89 -17.94 -3.90
CA GLY A 69 -10.49 -18.34 -3.65
C GLY A 69 -9.68 -18.46 -4.93
N SER A 70 -10.25 -19.06 -6.00
CA SER A 70 -9.57 -19.18 -7.29
C SER A 70 -9.33 -17.83 -7.96
N LEU A 71 -10.31 -16.93 -7.94
CA LEU A 71 -10.15 -15.56 -8.46
C LEU A 71 -9.03 -14.82 -7.71
N PHE A 72 -9.07 -14.83 -6.39
CA PHE A 72 -8.05 -14.20 -5.57
C PHE A 72 -6.65 -14.76 -5.85
N VAL A 73 -6.51 -16.09 -5.92
CA VAL A 73 -5.24 -16.75 -6.23
C VAL A 73 -4.75 -16.38 -7.62
N THR A 74 -5.65 -16.35 -8.62
CA THR A 74 -5.31 -15.96 -10.00
C THR A 74 -4.84 -14.52 -10.07
N GLU A 75 -5.53 -13.58 -9.41
CA GLU A 75 -5.14 -12.17 -9.37
C GLU A 75 -3.79 -11.99 -8.69
N VAL A 76 -3.55 -12.62 -7.54
CA VAL A 76 -2.31 -12.48 -6.76
C VAL A 76 -1.14 -13.15 -7.49
N ILE A 77 -1.26 -14.43 -7.84
CA ILE A 77 -0.15 -15.17 -8.48
C ILE A 77 0.11 -14.63 -9.88
N GLY A 78 -0.95 -14.33 -10.63
CA GLY A 78 -0.81 -13.74 -11.97
C GLY A 78 -0.12 -12.37 -11.92
N GLY A 79 -0.50 -11.50 -10.98
CA GLY A 79 0.14 -10.20 -10.78
C GLY A 79 1.61 -10.33 -10.41
N VAL A 80 1.94 -11.18 -9.44
CA VAL A 80 3.32 -11.46 -9.03
C VAL A 80 4.15 -12.03 -10.17
N ALA A 81 3.62 -13.00 -10.91
CA ALA A 81 4.32 -13.62 -12.04
C ALA A 81 4.56 -12.62 -13.18
N LEU A 82 3.52 -11.87 -13.59
CA LEU A 82 3.62 -10.86 -14.65
C LEU A 82 4.62 -9.76 -14.25
N GLY A 83 4.53 -9.24 -13.03
CA GLY A 83 5.45 -8.23 -12.54
C GLY A 83 6.89 -8.70 -12.48
N SER A 84 7.13 -9.96 -12.06
CA SER A 84 8.45 -10.58 -12.05
C SER A 84 9.04 -10.74 -13.46
N VAL A 85 8.23 -11.19 -14.41
CA VAL A 85 8.63 -11.34 -15.82
C VAL A 85 8.96 -9.97 -16.42
N MET A 86 8.06 -8.99 -16.28
CA MET A 86 8.28 -7.63 -16.79
C MET A 86 9.47 -6.94 -16.11
N GLY A 87 9.64 -7.14 -14.80
CA GLY A 87 10.80 -6.64 -14.06
C GLY A 87 12.11 -7.23 -14.56
N TYR A 88 12.15 -8.54 -14.80
CA TYR A 88 13.33 -9.20 -15.35
C TYR A 88 13.70 -8.70 -16.76
N PHE A 89 12.69 -8.58 -17.65
CA PHE A 89 12.93 -8.04 -19.00
C PHE A 89 13.28 -6.56 -18.98
N GLY A 90 12.61 -5.76 -18.12
CA GLY A 90 12.92 -4.35 -17.91
C GLY A 90 14.36 -4.16 -17.46
N LEU A 91 14.84 -5.00 -16.54
CA LEU A 91 16.21 -5.04 -16.07
C LEU A 91 17.22 -5.34 -17.19
N LYS A 92 16.93 -6.35 -18.02
CA LYS A 92 17.76 -6.65 -19.19
C LYS A 92 17.78 -5.48 -20.19
N LEU A 93 16.64 -4.82 -20.39
CA LEU A 93 16.55 -3.69 -21.29
C LEU A 93 17.36 -2.50 -20.76
N LEU A 94 17.25 -2.19 -19.46
CA LEU A 94 18.06 -1.14 -18.83
C LEU A 94 19.55 -1.44 -18.95
N LYS A 95 19.99 -2.67 -18.68
CA LYS A 95 21.40 -3.09 -18.85
C LYS A 95 21.88 -3.03 -20.30
N TYR A 96 21.00 -3.21 -21.29
CA TYR A 96 21.38 -3.14 -22.70
C TYR A 96 21.61 -1.70 -23.19
N ILE A 97 20.90 -0.73 -22.61
CA ILE A 97 20.96 0.69 -22.98
C ILE A 97 22.09 1.42 -22.22
N GLU A 98 22.81 0.68 -21.35
CA GLU A 98 23.86 1.21 -20.49
C GLU A 98 24.75 2.27 -21.15
N ASN A 99 24.92 3.38 -20.45
CA ASN A 99 26.04 4.34 -20.50
C ASN A 99 25.88 5.67 -21.24
N GLU A 100 24.80 6.00 -21.97
CA GLU A 100 24.79 7.32 -22.65
C GLU A 100 23.61 8.23 -22.33
N HIS A 101 22.44 7.69 -21.87
CA HIS A 101 21.22 8.48 -21.75
C HIS A 101 20.38 8.13 -20.51
N THR A 102 20.63 8.78 -19.40
CA THR A 102 19.90 8.60 -18.14
C THR A 102 18.39 8.87 -18.27
N GLU A 103 17.99 9.75 -19.21
CA GLU A 103 16.60 10.05 -19.49
C GLU A 103 15.84 8.85 -20.08
N LEU A 104 16.51 8.02 -20.89
CA LEU A 104 15.89 6.82 -21.47
C LEU A 104 15.54 5.78 -20.40
N GLU A 105 16.33 5.67 -19.34
CA GLU A 105 16.04 4.76 -18.25
C GLU A 105 14.76 5.13 -17.50
N VAL A 106 14.59 6.41 -17.21
CA VAL A 106 13.37 6.93 -16.60
C VAL A 106 12.17 6.66 -17.51
N LEU A 107 12.29 6.93 -18.82
CA LEU A 107 11.22 6.69 -19.79
C LEU A 107 10.86 5.20 -19.91
N ILE A 108 11.85 4.31 -19.85
CA ILE A 108 11.62 2.87 -19.84
C ILE A 108 10.86 2.46 -18.60
N THR A 109 11.28 2.92 -17.42
CA THR A 109 10.58 2.57 -16.17
C THR A 109 9.14 3.09 -16.17
N ILE A 110 8.89 4.31 -16.66
CA ILE A 110 7.54 4.87 -16.84
C ILE A 110 6.73 4.00 -17.80
N SER A 111 7.31 3.65 -18.95
CA SER A 111 6.64 2.83 -19.97
C SER A 111 6.25 1.46 -19.42
N LEU A 112 7.12 0.82 -18.64
CA LEU A 112 6.84 -0.46 -18.00
C LEU A 112 5.71 -0.34 -16.96
N VAL A 113 5.71 0.72 -16.14
CA VAL A 113 4.66 0.97 -15.14
C VAL A 113 3.31 1.24 -15.80
N LEU A 114 3.28 1.93 -16.95
CA LEU A 114 2.04 2.20 -17.69
C LEU A 114 1.55 0.98 -18.48
N LEU A 115 2.45 0.17 -19.01
CA LEU A 115 2.12 -1.02 -19.80
C LEU A 115 1.59 -2.17 -18.94
N LEU A 116 2.14 -2.34 -17.74
CA LEU A 116 1.78 -3.45 -16.85
C LEU A 116 0.28 -3.49 -16.49
N PRO A 117 -0.39 -2.38 -16.09
CA PRO A 117 -1.82 -2.39 -15.83
C PRO A 117 -2.66 -2.78 -17.05
N ILE A 118 -2.25 -2.37 -18.26
CA ILE A 118 -2.96 -2.71 -19.50
C ILE A 118 -2.93 -4.22 -19.72
N ILE A 119 -1.75 -4.84 -19.57
CA ILE A 119 -1.60 -6.30 -19.72
C ILE A 119 -2.33 -7.03 -18.59
N SER A 120 -2.17 -6.56 -17.34
CA SER A 120 -2.83 -7.15 -16.16
C SER A 120 -4.34 -7.18 -16.32
N HIS A 121 -4.94 -6.09 -16.81
CA HIS A 121 -6.38 -6.01 -17.03
C HIS A 121 -6.87 -7.07 -18.04
N HIS A 122 -6.10 -7.31 -19.11
CA HIS A 122 -6.48 -8.32 -20.13
C HIS A 122 -6.51 -9.75 -19.57
N PHE A 123 -5.65 -10.06 -18.60
CA PHE A 123 -5.55 -11.39 -18.00
C PHE A 123 -6.24 -11.50 -16.62
N HIS A 124 -6.92 -10.47 -16.17
CA HIS A 124 -7.51 -10.38 -14.82
C HIS A 124 -6.49 -10.62 -13.69
N PHE A 125 -5.28 -10.06 -13.85
CA PHE A 125 -4.22 -10.11 -12.84
C PHE A 125 -4.19 -8.81 -12.04
N SER A 126 -3.65 -8.86 -10.81
CA SER A 126 -3.46 -7.66 -10.01
C SER A 126 -2.35 -6.78 -10.59
N ALA A 127 -2.71 -5.62 -11.14
CA ALA A 127 -1.75 -4.64 -11.62
C ALA A 127 -0.91 -4.07 -10.47
N VAL A 128 -1.50 -3.86 -9.30
CA VAL A 128 -0.80 -3.29 -8.12
C VAL A 128 0.31 -4.21 -7.65
N LEU A 129 0.02 -5.50 -7.43
CA LEU A 129 1.04 -6.49 -7.08
C LEU A 129 2.07 -6.68 -8.17
N GLY A 130 1.64 -6.59 -9.44
CA GLY A 130 2.54 -6.64 -10.58
C GLY A 130 3.56 -5.49 -10.57
N VAL A 131 3.12 -4.25 -10.35
CA VAL A 131 4.02 -3.09 -10.27
C VAL A 131 4.99 -3.21 -9.08
N VAL A 132 4.49 -3.68 -7.92
CA VAL A 132 5.33 -3.93 -6.74
C VAL A 132 6.43 -4.93 -7.05
N MET A 133 6.09 -6.08 -7.62
CA MET A 133 7.07 -7.10 -7.97
C MET A 133 8.04 -6.63 -9.03
N MET A 134 7.56 -5.94 -10.05
CA MET A 134 8.41 -5.34 -11.09
C MET A 134 9.42 -4.36 -10.47
N GLY A 135 8.98 -3.47 -9.58
CA GLY A 135 9.86 -2.51 -8.88
C GLY A 135 10.92 -3.21 -8.02
N LEU A 136 10.56 -4.28 -7.30
CA LEU A 136 11.51 -5.07 -6.52
C LEU A 136 12.59 -5.72 -7.41
N PHE A 137 12.20 -6.24 -8.58
CA PHE A 137 13.17 -6.79 -9.53
C PHE A 137 14.09 -5.72 -10.11
N LEU A 138 13.56 -4.56 -10.48
CA LEU A 138 14.35 -3.45 -11.00
C LEU A 138 15.35 -2.95 -9.94
N ASN A 139 14.94 -2.87 -8.68
CA ASN A 139 15.80 -2.38 -7.58
C ASN A 139 16.95 -3.34 -7.22
N GLN A 140 16.76 -4.67 -7.37
CA GLN A 140 17.78 -5.66 -6.98
C GLN A 140 19.15 -5.46 -7.65
N ASN A 141 19.18 -4.88 -8.84
CA ASN A 141 20.42 -4.70 -9.58
C ASN A 141 20.93 -3.26 -9.60
N LEU A 142 20.15 -2.30 -9.16
CA LEU A 142 20.63 -0.93 -8.93
C LEU A 142 21.56 -0.86 -7.70
N ASP A 143 21.47 -1.86 -6.78
CA ASP A 143 22.28 -1.93 -5.55
C ASP A 143 23.53 -2.84 -5.64
N VAL A 144 23.64 -3.70 -6.68
CA VAL A 144 24.65 -4.79 -6.69
C VAL A 144 26.05 -4.31 -7.06
N ASP A 145 26.22 -3.21 -7.78
CA ASP A 145 27.54 -2.75 -8.19
C ASP A 145 28.07 -1.58 -7.34
N LYS A 146 28.27 -1.84 -6.06
CA LYS A 146 29.01 -0.91 -5.16
C LYS A 146 30.50 -0.81 -5.49
N ASN A 147 31.03 -1.61 -6.42
CA ASN A 147 32.47 -1.76 -6.67
C ASN A 147 32.94 -1.43 -8.09
N GLU A 148 32.06 -1.12 -9.05
CA GLU A 148 32.50 -0.80 -10.42
C GLU A 148 31.94 0.56 -10.87
N ASP A 149 32.86 1.37 -11.37
CA ASP A 149 32.80 2.64 -12.06
C ASP A 149 31.60 3.58 -11.80
N GLY A 150 31.92 4.81 -11.39
CA GLY A 150 31.01 5.86 -10.94
C GLY A 150 29.82 6.22 -11.84
N VAL A 151 29.74 5.68 -13.07
CA VAL A 151 28.66 5.90 -14.03
C VAL A 151 27.40 5.09 -13.66
N GLN A 152 27.51 3.82 -13.32
CA GLN A 152 26.37 2.99 -12.92
C GLN A 152 25.69 3.47 -11.63
N LYS A 153 26.48 3.99 -10.68
CA LYS A 153 25.95 4.59 -9.46
C LYS A 153 25.15 5.87 -9.77
N ALA A 154 25.56 6.66 -10.76
CA ALA A 154 24.85 7.85 -11.16
C ALA A 154 23.49 7.55 -11.81
N MET A 155 23.39 6.46 -12.58
CA MET A 155 22.18 6.06 -13.32
C MET A 155 21.06 5.61 -12.39
N GLY A 156 21.33 4.68 -11.48
CA GLY A 156 20.37 4.25 -10.46
C GLY A 156 19.87 5.42 -9.59
N ASP A 157 20.76 6.38 -9.32
CA ASP A 157 20.44 7.59 -8.56
C ASP A 157 19.40 8.49 -9.28
N TYR A 158 19.44 8.59 -10.62
CA TYR A 158 18.46 9.40 -11.38
C TYR A 158 17.08 8.76 -11.41
N VAL A 159 16.97 7.48 -11.68
CA VAL A 159 15.71 6.73 -11.65
C VAL A 159 15.11 6.81 -10.24
N TYR A 160 15.92 6.57 -9.21
CA TYR A 160 15.49 6.67 -7.82
C TYR A 160 14.99 8.09 -7.47
N LYS A 161 15.74 9.14 -7.82
CA LYS A 161 15.34 10.54 -7.56
C LYS A 161 14.06 10.92 -8.28
N PHE A 162 13.90 10.48 -9.53
CA PHE A 162 12.67 10.73 -10.30
C PHE A 162 11.45 10.11 -9.60
N TRP A 163 11.53 8.82 -9.28
CA TRP A 163 10.41 8.13 -8.63
C TRP A 163 10.14 8.66 -7.23
N HIS A 164 11.18 9.04 -6.50
CA HIS A 164 11.04 9.68 -5.18
C HIS A 164 10.33 11.04 -5.27
N LEU A 165 10.71 11.89 -6.22
CA LEU A 165 10.05 13.18 -6.46
C LEU A 165 8.59 13.00 -6.88
N LEU A 166 8.32 12.03 -7.75
CA LEU A 166 6.96 11.73 -8.19
C LEU A 166 6.09 11.24 -7.03
N ASP A 167 6.63 10.37 -6.20
CA ASP A 167 5.97 9.86 -4.99
C ASP A 167 5.64 11.01 -4.02
N GLU A 168 6.60 11.89 -3.71
CA GLU A 168 6.35 13.06 -2.86
C GLU A 168 5.29 14.00 -3.45
N ALA A 169 5.33 14.26 -4.76
CA ALA A 169 4.35 15.12 -5.43
C ALA A 169 2.95 14.50 -5.41
N LEU A 170 2.82 13.22 -5.74
CA LEU A 170 1.54 12.50 -5.72
C LEU A 170 0.96 12.42 -4.32
N ASN A 171 1.78 12.17 -3.30
CA ASN A 171 1.36 12.16 -1.91
C ASN A 171 0.90 13.55 -1.44
N ALA A 172 1.61 14.62 -1.82
CA ALA A 172 1.18 15.99 -1.50
C ALA A 172 -0.20 16.30 -2.11
N ILE A 173 -0.42 15.95 -3.40
CA ILE A 173 -1.71 16.10 -4.06
C ILE A 173 -2.79 15.30 -3.34
N LEU A 174 -2.49 14.05 -3.00
CA LEU A 174 -3.42 13.17 -2.31
C LEU A 174 -3.84 13.72 -0.94
N PHE A 175 -2.89 14.22 -0.12
CA PHE A 175 -3.22 14.83 1.17
C PHE A 175 -4.04 16.12 1.03
N ILE A 176 -3.78 16.92 -0.01
CA ILE A 176 -4.60 18.09 -0.33
C ILE A 176 -6.04 17.67 -0.68
N LEU A 177 -6.20 16.65 -1.53
CA LEU A 177 -7.52 16.12 -1.90
C LEU A 177 -8.28 15.59 -0.68
N ILE A 178 -7.60 14.82 0.19
CA ILE A 178 -8.18 14.36 1.45
C ILE A 178 -8.65 15.55 2.30
N GLY A 179 -7.82 16.59 2.41
CA GLY A 179 -8.16 17.78 3.19
C GLY A 179 -9.36 18.54 2.64
N LEU A 180 -9.49 18.65 1.32
CA LEU A 180 -10.64 19.30 0.67
C LEU A 180 -11.93 18.48 0.85
N GLU A 181 -11.86 17.17 0.70
CA GLU A 181 -13.02 16.27 0.83
C GLU A 181 -13.57 16.25 2.26
N ILE A 182 -12.70 16.41 3.27
CA ILE A 182 -13.11 16.50 4.67
C ILE A 182 -14.15 17.62 4.86
N ILE A 183 -13.99 18.77 4.19
CA ILE A 183 -14.90 19.90 4.32
C ILE A 183 -16.33 19.51 3.87
N MET A 184 -16.43 18.78 2.75
CA MET A 184 -17.72 18.33 2.22
C MET A 184 -18.41 17.29 3.13
N ILE A 185 -17.62 16.43 3.77
CA ILE A 185 -18.13 15.39 4.65
C ILE A 185 -18.65 15.97 5.97
N PHE A 186 -18.01 17.02 6.49
CA PHE A 186 -18.48 17.68 7.71
C PHE A 186 -19.86 18.36 7.55
N GLU A 187 -20.26 18.77 6.35
CA GLU A 187 -21.60 19.30 6.09
C GLU A 187 -22.70 18.21 6.22
N SER A 188 -22.34 16.94 6.01
CA SER A 188 -23.24 15.79 6.12
C SER A 188 -23.24 15.14 7.51
N PHE A 189 -22.67 15.82 8.52
CA PHE A 189 -22.39 15.27 9.84
C PHE A 189 -23.65 14.98 10.66
N GLN A 190 -23.84 13.74 11.10
CA GLN A 190 -24.89 13.32 12.01
C GLN A 190 -24.31 12.78 13.33
N LEU A 191 -24.85 13.26 14.46
CA LEU A 191 -24.41 12.86 15.82
C LEU A 191 -24.29 11.34 16.06
N PRO A 192 -25.19 10.47 15.53
CA PRO A 192 -25.05 9.02 15.69
C PRO A 192 -23.76 8.43 15.13
N PHE A 193 -23.13 9.09 14.15
CA PHE A 193 -21.92 8.59 13.52
C PHE A 193 -20.67 8.66 14.41
N ILE A 194 -20.66 9.52 15.44
CA ILE A 194 -19.53 9.66 16.36
C ILE A 194 -19.33 8.39 17.18
N SER A 195 -20.39 7.84 17.78
CA SER A 195 -20.29 6.65 18.60
C SER A 195 -19.87 5.42 17.79
N ILE A 196 -20.37 5.33 16.55
CA ILE A 196 -19.98 4.27 15.60
C ILE A 196 -18.50 4.43 15.23
N SER A 197 -18.04 5.66 14.98
CA SER A 197 -16.64 5.94 14.63
C SER A 197 -15.68 5.52 15.73
N LEU A 198 -15.99 5.82 16.99
CA LEU A 198 -15.15 5.44 18.11
C LEU A 198 -15.03 3.90 18.23
N LEU A 199 -16.15 3.20 18.10
CA LEU A 199 -16.15 1.73 18.08
C LEU A 199 -15.30 1.18 16.93
N VAL A 200 -15.44 1.74 15.73
CA VAL A 200 -14.70 1.29 14.55
C VAL A 200 -13.21 1.55 14.69
N ILE A 201 -12.80 2.70 15.24
CA ILE A 201 -11.38 3.01 15.52
C ILE A 201 -10.80 1.95 16.46
N ILE A 202 -11.49 1.62 17.56
CA ILE A 202 -11.03 0.58 18.51
C ILE A 202 -10.89 -0.76 17.80
N LEU A 203 -11.88 -1.15 17.00
CA LEU A 203 -11.86 -2.41 16.27
C LEU A 203 -10.71 -2.48 15.26
N VAL A 204 -10.44 -1.38 14.54
CA VAL A 204 -9.35 -1.29 13.56
C VAL A 204 -7.99 -1.43 14.25
N VAL A 205 -7.77 -0.73 15.35
CA VAL A 205 -6.52 -0.83 16.11
C VAL A 205 -6.33 -2.22 16.71
N LEU A 206 -7.38 -2.80 17.27
CA LEU A 206 -7.34 -4.16 17.83
C LEU A 206 -7.09 -5.22 16.74
N SER A 207 -7.79 -5.15 15.61
CA SER A 207 -7.61 -6.09 14.51
C SER A 207 -6.18 -6.05 13.97
N ARG A 208 -5.60 -4.84 13.85
CA ARG A 208 -4.20 -4.68 13.43
C ARG A 208 -3.24 -5.23 14.47
N TRP A 209 -3.47 -4.94 15.76
CA TRP A 209 -2.64 -5.47 16.82
C TRP A 209 -2.62 -7.02 16.83
N ILE A 210 -3.77 -7.65 16.66
CA ILE A 210 -3.89 -9.11 16.54
C ILE A 210 -3.16 -9.59 15.28
N GLY A 211 -3.43 -8.97 14.13
CA GLY A 211 -2.84 -9.34 12.84
C GLY A 211 -1.32 -9.23 12.79
N VAL A 212 -0.72 -8.31 13.55
CA VAL A 212 0.73 -8.15 13.68
C VAL A 212 1.31 -9.06 14.76
N SER A 213 0.63 -9.19 15.91
CA SER A 213 1.16 -9.93 17.05
C SER A 213 1.21 -11.43 16.82
N ILE A 214 0.23 -12.01 16.12
CA ILE A 214 0.19 -13.45 15.83
C ILE A 214 1.36 -13.89 14.96
N PRO A 215 1.63 -13.27 13.77
CA PRO A 215 2.78 -13.63 12.97
C PRO A 215 4.12 -13.41 13.69
N ILE A 216 4.25 -12.29 14.43
CA ILE A 216 5.48 -12.02 15.18
C ILE A 216 5.69 -13.07 16.27
N ALA A 217 4.66 -13.45 17.01
CA ALA A 217 4.73 -14.52 18.03
C ALA A 217 5.16 -15.85 17.42
N PHE A 218 4.60 -16.21 16.25
CA PHE A 218 4.98 -17.42 15.53
C PHE A 218 6.43 -17.36 15.01
N LEU A 219 6.82 -16.26 14.37
CA LEU A 219 8.16 -16.08 13.83
C LEU A 219 9.21 -15.91 14.94
N SER A 220 8.85 -15.48 16.14
CA SER A 220 9.74 -15.35 17.28
C SER A 220 10.32 -16.69 17.75
N LEU A 221 9.69 -17.80 17.36
CA LEU A 221 10.20 -19.16 17.58
C LEU A 221 11.47 -19.43 16.73
N PHE A 222 11.67 -18.73 15.65
CA PHE A 222 12.76 -18.94 14.68
C PHE A 222 13.73 -17.75 14.57
N LYS A 223 13.26 -16.54 14.91
CA LYS A 223 14.05 -15.29 14.79
C LYS A 223 13.80 -14.40 16.01
N SER A 224 14.87 -13.74 16.47
CA SER A 224 14.74 -12.70 17.50
C SER A 224 14.17 -11.41 16.91
N PHE A 225 13.19 -10.84 17.57
CA PHE A 225 12.65 -9.51 17.27
C PHE A 225 13.08 -8.54 18.37
N GLU A 226 13.25 -7.28 17.97
CA GLU A 226 13.51 -6.20 18.92
C GLU A 226 12.29 -6.02 19.85
N LYS A 227 12.55 -5.62 21.09
CA LYS A 227 11.48 -5.28 22.03
C LYS A 227 10.60 -4.19 21.42
N LYS A 228 9.28 -4.31 21.59
CA LYS A 228 8.27 -3.40 21.04
C LYS A 228 8.04 -3.48 19.51
N THR A 229 8.71 -4.36 18.73
CA THR A 229 8.49 -4.46 17.27
C THR A 229 7.01 -4.58 16.92
N ALA A 230 6.25 -5.46 17.59
CA ALA A 230 4.82 -5.60 17.35
C ALA A 230 4.04 -4.31 17.62
N LEU A 231 4.39 -3.59 18.68
CA LEU A 231 3.75 -2.34 19.04
C LEU A 231 4.07 -1.22 18.03
N ILE A 232 5.33 -1.14 17.59
CA ILE A 232 5.78 -0.15 16.61
C ILE A 232 5.10 -0.38 15.26
N ILE A 233 5.04 -1.63 14.78
CA ILE A 233 4.35 -1.97 13.52
C ILE A 233 2.84 -1.72 13.63
N THR A 234 2.23 -2.08 14.76
CA THR A 234 0.80 -1.84 14.98
C THR A 234 0.47 -0.36 14.97
N TRP A 235 1.20 0.44 15.73
CA TRP A 235 0.95 1.87 15.87
C TRP A 235 1.42 2.67 14.65
N GLY A 236 2.49 2.22 13.99
CA GLY A 236 3.02 2.78 12.75
C GLY A 236 2.21 2.45 11.51
N GLY A 237 1.18 1.62 11.61
CA GLY A 237 0.27 1.34 10.49
C GLY A 237 -0.71 2.47 10.22
N LEU A 238 -0.20 3.63 9.83
CA LEU A 238 -1.02 4.77 9.48
C LEU A 238 -1.84 4.44 8.24
N ARG A 239 -3.09 4.87 8.22
CA ARG A 239 -3.94 4.75 7.04
C ARG A 239 -3.76 5.98 6.17
N GLY A 240 -3.53 5.76 4.89
CA GLY A 240 -3.24 6.82 3.93
C GLY A 240 -4.36 7.03 2.92
N GLY A 241 -4.00 7.76 1.87
CA GLY A 241 -4.94 8.13 0.83
C GLY A 241 -5.42 6.97 -0.02
N LEU A 242 -4.70 5.85 -0.08
CA LEU A 242 -5.18 4.68 -0.82
C LEU A 242 -6.52 4.18 -0.26
N SER A 243 -6.70 4.16 1.07
CA SER A 243 -7.99 3.80 1.70
C SER A 243 -9.11 4.76 1.28
N VAL A 244 -8.81 6.07 1.19
CA VAL A 244 -9.75 7.08 0.74
C VAL A 244 -10.07 6.91 -0.75
N ALA A 245 -9.05 6.72 -1.59
CA ALA A 245 -9.24 6.50 -3.02
C ALA A 245 -10.12 5.27 -3.31
N LEU A 246 -9.91 4.17 -2.60
CA LEU A 246 -10.75 2.98 -2.72
C LEU A 246 -12.18 3.25 -2.26
N ALA A 247 -12.39 4.04 -1.20
CA ALA A 247 -13.72 4.38 -0.71
C ALA A 247 -14.48 5.28 -1.70
N LEU A 248 -13.79 6.24 -2.33
CA LEU A 248 -14.36 7.09 -3.38
C LEU A 248 -14.78 6.32 -4.63
N ASN A 249 -14.03 5.26 -4.96
CA ASN A 249 -14.34 4.38 -6.09
C ASN A 249 -15.50 3.40 -5.84
N LEU A 250 -16.15 3.43 -4.68
CA LEU A 250 -17.36 2.64 -4.45
C LEU A 250 -18.48 3.07 -5.39
N PRO A 251 -19.22 2.13 -6.00
CA PRO A 251 -20.35 2.43 -6.85
C PRO A 251 -21.47 3.21 -6.11
N ASP A 252 -22.17 4.05 -6.82
CA ASP A 252 -23.25 4.89 -6.25
C ASP A 252 -24.51 4.09 -5.88
N ASP A 253 -24.66 2.87 -6.44
CA ASP A 253 -25.76 1.95 -6.14
C ASP A 253 -25.81 1.47 -4.68
N ILE A 254 -24.74 1.72 -3.90
CA ILE A 254 -24.69 1.43 -2.46
C ILE A 254 -25.57 2.41 -1.64
N GLY A 255 -25.98 3.53 -2.23
CA GLY A 255 -26.86 4.51 -1.59
C GLY A 255 -26.25 5.09 -0.29
N GLU A 256 -27.08 5.21 0.77
CA GLU A 256 -26.65 5.76 2.06
C GLU A 256 -25.45 5.02 2.69
N GLY A 257 -25.23 3.77 2.32
CA GLY A 257 -24.08 2.98 2.77
C GLY A 257 -22.74 3.55 2.29
N LYS A 258 -22.67 4.16 1.09
CA LYS A 258 -21.46 4.80 0.56
C LYS A 258 -21.05 5.98 1.43
N ALA A 259 -21.99 6.87 1.77
CA ALA A 259 -21.71 8.03 2.61
C ALA A 259 -21.18 7.63 3.98
N LEU A 260 -21.77 6.61 4.61
CA LEU A 260 -21.29 6.09 5.89
C LEU A 260 -19.89 5.48 5.79
N ILE A 261 -19.60 4.71 4.73
CA ILE A 261 -18.28 4.11 4.52
C ILE A 261 -17.23 5.20 4.31
N LEU A 262 -17.51 6.19 3.46
CA LEU A 262 -16.65 7.34 3.24
C LEU A 262 -16.38 8.06 4.57
N PHE A 263 -17.42 8.45 5.29
CA PHE A 263 -17.27 9.13 6.58
C PHE A 263 -16.37 8.35 7.56
N LEU A 264 -16.64 7.07 7.76
CA LEU A 264 -15.83 6.21 8.65
C LEU A 264 -14.38 6.08 8.18
N THR A 265 -14.15 5.97 6.87
CA THR A 265 -12.79 5.90 6.30
C THR A 265 -12.02 7.19 6.60
N TYR A 266 -12.64 8.34 6.39
CA TYR A 266 -12.00 9.64 6.70
C TYR A 266 -11.70 9.79 8.18
N VAL A 267 -12.64 9.46 9.06
CA VAL A 267 -12.43 9.52 10.51
C VAL A 267 -11.26 8.65 10.94
N ILE A 268 -11.16 7.44 10.38
CA ILE A 268 -10.05 6.52 10.68
C ILE A 268 -8.72 7.08 10.16
N VAL A 269 -8.70 7.59 8.92
CA VAL A 269 -7.49 8.19 8.34
C VAL A 269 -7.04 9.38 9.17
N LEU A 270 -7.93 10.28 9.54
CA LEU A 270 -7.62 11.41 10.43
C LEU A 270 -7.09 10.96 11.79
N PHE A 271 -7.75 9.98 12.42
CA PHE A 271 -7.29 9.43 13.69
C PHE A 271 -5.88 8.85 13.56
N THR A 272 -5.62 8.07 12.53
CA THR A 272 -4.30 7.44 12.35
C THR A 272 -3.21 8.48 12.10
N ILE A 273 -3.47 9.49 11.27
CA ILE A 273 -2.49 10.55 10.99
C ILE A 273 -2.26 11.43 12.22
N LEU A 274 -3.33 11.96 12.85
CA LEU A 274 -3.23 12.92 13.93
C LEU A 274 -2.88 12.28 15.27
N VAL A 275 -3.51 11.15 15.61
CA VAL A 275 -3.28 10.53 16.93
C VAL A 275 -2.12 9.56 16.88
N GLN A 276 -2.18 8.55 16.00
CA GLN A 276 -1.10 7.55 15.92
C GLN A 276 0.20 8.17 15.40
N GLY A 277 0.15 8.99 14.35
CA GLY A 277 1.32 9.66 13.80
C GLY A 277 2.03 10.52 14.83
N LEU A 278 1.33 11.44 15.50
CA LEU A 278 1.95 12.34 16.49
C LEU A 278 2.43 11.62 17.76
N THR A 279 1.78 10.51 18.14
CA THR A 279 2.13 9.76 19.38
C THR A 279 3.17 8.66 19.16
N LEU A 280 3.47 8.28 17.91
CA LEU A 280 4.43 7.23 17.55
C LEU A 280 5.79 7.46 18.23
N LYS A 281 6.28 8.69 18.24
CA LYS A 281 7.54 9.08 18.91
C LYS A 281 7.59 8.69 20.38
N ASN A 282 6.46 8.73 21.08
CA ASN A 282 6.40 8.41 22.51
C ASN A 282 6.42 6.90 22.77
N ILE A 283 5.99 6.11 21.80
CA ILE A 283 5.96 4.63 21.87
C ILE A 283 7.33 4.04 21.62
N VAL A 284 8.08 4.65 20.69
CA VAL A 284 9.42 4.17 20.32
C VAL A 284 10.45 4.45 21.42
N LYS A 285 10.29 5.56 22.17
CA LYS A 285 11.09 5.81 23.36
C LYS A 285 10.81 4.76 24.46
#